data_445bace1fc656a65dfb7d1a730113944
#
_entry.id   445bace1fc656a65dfb7d1a730113944
#
_cell.length_a   1.000
_cell.length_b   1.000
_cell.length_c   1.000
_cell.angle_alpha   90.00
_cell.angle_beta   90.00
_cell.angle_gamma   90.00
#
_symmetry.space_group_name_H-M   'P 1'
#
loop_
_entity.id
_entity.type
_entity.pdbx_description
1 polymer ?
#
loop_
_entity_poly.entity_id
_entity_poly.type
_entity_poly.pdbx_seq_one_letter_code
_entity_poly.pdbx_strand_id
1 'polypeptide(L)'
;MKIDLREIPAYWINLESNTKNRDRMQALLDGLGFKNHNRVDAEVRPAPLGTPESEKHYVGVAESMFKILGNKEIKTPFIIFEDDVGVSEDFQPMIEFPDETDALYLGVSTGNRHYITRQYTDNYLKIGGVLALHAVLYLSEDYRNDVLNFGRTIVHRFKKPIDIATASLQEKAIVLTPNKPFFYQSDEAAGLNKWQYLTDKPLENRNVNF
;
A
#
# COMPACT_ATOMS: atom_id res chain seq x y z
N MET A 1 10.71 8.04 -15.51
CA MET A 1 9.48 8.90 -15.42
C MET A 1 9.63 9.89 -14.28
N LYS A 2 9.13 11.13 -14.44
CA LYS A 2 9.12 12.15 -13.37
C LYS A 2 7.69 12.62 -13.14
N ILE A 3 7.22 12.61 -11.90
CA ILE A 3 5.85 12.98 -11.53
C ILE A 3 5.81 13.82 -10.24
N ASP A 4 4.73 14.58 -10.08
CA ASP A 4 4.36 15.18 -8.80
C ASP A 4 3.25 14.34 -8.16
N LEU A 5 3.53 13.71 -7.03
CA LEU A 5 2.57 12.86 -6.31
C LEU A 5 1.27 13.59 -5.96
N ARG A 6 1.34 14.92 -5.77
CA ARG A 6 0.19 15.75 -5.40
C ARG A 6 -0.82 15.92 -6.53
N GLU A 7 -0.39 15.73 -7.78
CA GLU A 7 -1.23 15.79 -8.96
C GLU A 7 -1.90 14.43 -9.29
N ILE A 8 -1.37 13.33 -8.70
CA ILE A 8 -1.88 11.98 -8.94
C ILE A 8 -3.18 11.76 -8.15
N PRO A 9 -4.24 11.22 -8.78
CA PRO A 9 -5.45 10.85 -8.05
C PRO A 9 -5.13 9.88 -6.90
N ALA A 10 -5.58 10.23 -5.72
CA ALA A 10 -5.38 9.43 -4.52
C ALA A 10 -6.72 8.96 -3.96
N TYR A 11 -6.77 7.70 -3.54
CA TYR A 11 -7.93 7.08 -2.92
C TYR A 11 -7.53 6.55 -1.55
N TRP A 12 -8.29 6.88 -0.53
CA TRP A 12 -7.97 6.40 0.81
C TRP A 12 -9.17 5.72 1.45
N ILE A 13 -8.90 4.53 1.98
CA ILE A 13 -9.91 3.62 2.51
C ILE A 13 -10.12 3.93 3.99
N ASN A 14 -11.37 4.17 4.40
CA ASN A 14 -11.70 4.48 5.78
C ASN A 14 -13.09 3.96 6.14
N LEU A 15 -13.22 3.39 7.34
CA LEU A 15 -14.53 3.04 7.92
C LEU A 15 -15.32 4.30 8.25
N GLU A 16 -16.58 4.34 7.87
CA GLU A 16 -17.46 5.49 8.14
C GLU A 16 -17.53 5.83 9.64
N SER A 17 -17.50 4.82 10.49
CA SER A 17 -17.50 4.96 11.95
C SER A 17 -16.18 5.48 12.52
N ASN A 18 -15.06 5.38 11.77
CA ASN A 18 -13.74 5.84 12.22
C ASN A 18 -13.50 7.31 11.82
N THR A 19 -14.26 8.21 12.45
CA THR A 19 -14.19 9.64 12.15
C THR A 19 -12.84 10.26 12.52
N LYS A 20 -12.18 9.76 13.57
CA LYS A 20 -10.84 10.24 13.99
C LYS A 20 -9.83 10.05 12.86
N ASN A 21 -9.73 8.85 12.30
CA ASN A 21 -8.79 8.58 11.20
C ASN A 21 -9.23 9.31 9.93
N ARG A 22 -10.53 9.43 9.69
CA ARG A 22 -11.05 10.22 8.56
C ARG A 22 -10.54 11.66 8.59
N ASP A 23 -10.77 12.34 9.71
CA ASP A 23 -10.43 13.76 9.84
C ASP A 23 -8.92 13.96 9.80
N ARG A 24 -8.16 13.04 10.42
CA ARG A 24 -6.70 13.02 10.37
C ARG A 24 -6.16 12.81 8.95
N MET A 25 -6.71 11.85 8.20
CA MET A 25 -6.25 11.53 6.84
C MET A 25 -6.58 12.67 5.87
N GLN A 26 -7.78 13.27 6.00
CA GLN A 26 -8.16 14.45 5.24
C GLN A 26 -7.15 15.59 5.48
N ALA A 27 -6.89 15.93 6.75
CA ALA A 27 -5.96 16.99 7.11
C ALA A 27 -4.52 16.69 6.66
N LEU A 28 -4.09 15.41 6.68
CA LEU A 28 -2.77 15.00 6.21
C LEU A 28 -2.62 15.26 4.71
N LEU A 29 -3.56 14.79 3.90
CA LEU A 29 -3.47 14.92 2.43
C LEU A 29 -3.63 16.37 1.98
N ASP A 30 -4.53 17.13 2.62
CA ASP A 30 -4.67 18.58 2.40
C ASP A 30 -3.36 19.32 2.75
N GLY A 31 -2.78 19.00 3.92
CA GLY A 31 -1.53 19.59 4.38
C GLY A 31 -0.31 19.29 3.51
N LEU A 32 -0.28 18.11 2.89
CA LEU A 32 0.74 17.72 1.90
C LEU A 32 0.49 18.31 0.51
N GLY A 33 -0.69 18.87 0.27
CA GLY A 33 -1.08 19.53 -0.98
C GLY A 33 -1.56 18.57 -2.07
N PHE A 34 -2.07 17.39 -1.72
CA PHE A 34 -2.73 16.50 -2.69
C PHE A 34 -4.00 17.17 -3.23
N LYS A 35 -4.09 17.33 -4.56
CA LYS A 35 -5.19 18.09 -5.20
C LYS A 35 -6.45 17.25 -5.45
N ASN A 36 -6.26 15.95 -5.70
CA ASN A 36 -7.31 15.03 -6.11
C ASN A 36 -7.31 13.81 -5.19
N HIS A 37 -7.79 13.96 -3.96
CA HIS A 37 -7.92 12.82 -3.06
C HIS A 37 -9.37 12.55 -2.69
N ASN A 38 -9.72 11.27 -2.64
CA ASN A 38 -11.09 10.82 -2.45
C ASN A 38 -11.14 9.73 -1.37
N ARG A 39 -12.02 9.90 -0.39
CA ARG A 39 -12.33 8.86 0.57
C ARG A 39 -13.17 7.77 -0.10
N VAL A 40 -12.82 6.54 0.17
CA VAL A 40 -13.57 5.35 -0.22
C VAL A 40 -14.08 4.68 1.04
N ASP A 41 -15.39 4.49 1.11
CA ASP A 41 -16.01 3.80 2.24
C ASP A 41 -15.53 2.36 2.30
N ALA A 42 -14.93 2.02 3.45
CA ALA A 42 -14.44 0.67 3.71
C ALA A 42 -15.60 -0.32 3.82
N GLU A 43 -15.44 -1.49 3.24
CA GLU A 43 -16.39 -2.59 3.38
C GLU A 43 -16.28 -3.25 4.76
N VAL A 44 -17.42 -3.45 5.39
CA VAL A 44 -17.52 -4.28 6.58
C VAL A 44 -18.05 -5.64 6.16
N ARG A 45 -17.20 -6.66 6.19
CA ARG A 45 -17.55 -8.02 5.81
C ARG A 45 -17.24 -8.99 6.95
N PRO A 46 -18.13 -9.93 7.25
CA PRO A 46 -17.82 -10.98 8.21
C PRO A 46 -16.70 -11.86 7.68
N ALA A 47 -15.74 -12.15 8.54
CA ALA A 47 -14.71 -13.11 8.22
C ALA A 47 -15.28 -14.55 8.23
N PRO A 48 -14.68 -15.49 7.49
CA PRO A 48 -15.04 -16.90 7.55
C PRO A 48 -14.96 -17.46 8.97
N LEU A 49 -15.78 -18.45 9.29
CA LEU A 49 -15.72 -19.18 10.55
C LEU A 49 -14.30 -19.74 10.77
N GLY A 50 -13.78 -19.55 11.98
CA GLY A 50 -12.43 -20.03 12.34
C GLY A 50 -11.30 -19.04 12.01
N THR A 51 -11.60 -17.88 11.42
CA THR A 51 -10.62 -16.81 11.24
C THR A 51 -10.17 -16.27 12.60
N PRO A 52 -8.84 -16.17 12.87
CA PRO A 52 -8.34 -15.54 14.08
C PRO A 52 -8.88 -14.12 14.25
N GLU A 53 -9.09 -13.67 15.50
CA GLU A 53 -9.65 -12.34 15.79
C GLU A 53 -8.85 -11.21 15.11
N SER A 54 -7.51 -11.33 15.14
CA SER A 54 -6.57 -10.38 14.53
C SER A 54 -6.68 -10.28 13.00
N GLU A 55 -7.28 -11.29 12.36
CA GLU A 55 -7.42 -11.36 10.90
C GLU A 55 -8.87 -11.14 10.43
N LYS A 56 -9.83 -10.93 11.34
CA LYS A 56 -11.26 -10.84 10.97
C LYS A 56 -11.60 -9.70 10.01
N HIS A 57 -10.79 -8.66 9.97
CA HIS A 57 -11.00 -7.50 9.09
C HIS A 57 -10.48 -7.71 7.65
N TYR A 58 -9.66 -8.74 7.38
CA TYR A 58 -8.95 -8.86 6.10
C TYR A 58 -9.86 -8.90 4.87
N VAL A 59 -11.06 -9.47 4.99
CA VAL A 59 -12.01 -9.53 3.87
C VAL A 59 -12.54 -8.13 3.54
N GLY A 60 -12.90 -7.36 4.57
CA GLY A 60 -13.37 -5.98 4.39
C GLY A 60 -12.32 -5.08 3.76
N VAL A 61 -11.06 -5.18 4.21
CA VAL A 61 -9.93 -4.47 3.61
C VAL A 61 -9.77 -4.82 2.14
N ALA A 62 -9.77 -6.12 1.82
CA ALA A 62 -9.62 -6.59 0.45
C ALA A 62 -10.76 -6.12 -0.46
N GLU A 63 -12.01 -6.22 -0.01
CA GLU A 63 -13.18 -5.76 -0.78
C GLU A 63 -13.12 -4.25 -1.04
N SER A 64 -12.67 -3.48 -0.07
CA SER A 64 -12.48 -2.04 -0.23
C SER A 64 -11.44 -1.73 -1.30
N MET A 65 -10.31 -2.46 -1.31
CA MET A 65 -9.32 -2.36 -2.36
C MET A 65 -9.86 -2.79 -3.72
N PHE A 66 -10.64 -3.88 -3.79
CA PHE A 66 -11.23 -4.35 -5.04
C PHE A 66 -12.21 -3.36 -5.66
N LYS A 67 -12.89 -2.53 -4.86
CA LYS A 67 -13.70 -1.41 -5.38
C LYS A 67 -12.85 -0.43 -6.20
N ILE A 68 -11.67 -0.07 -5.68
CA ILE A 68 -10.77 0.87 -6.36
C ILE A 68 -10.12 0.20 -7.56
N LEU A 69 -9.48 -0.96 -7.33
CA LEU A 69 -8.76 -1.69 -8.38
C LEU A 69 -9.66 -2.15 -9.53
N GLY A 70 -10.92 -2.49 -9.24
CA GLY A 70 -11.90 -2.94 -10.24
C GLY A 70 -12.68 -1.83 -10.94
N ASN A 71 -12.54 -0.58 -10.50
CA ASN A 71 -13.25 0.55 -11.10
C ASN A 71 -12.57 1.01 -12.40
N LYS A 72 -13.21 0.76 -13.52
CA LYS A 72 -12.67 1.07 -14.86
C LYS A 72 -12.55 2.58 -15.16
N GLU A 73 -13.22 3.43 -14.39
CA GLU A 73 -13.10 4.87 -14.51
C GLU A 73 -11.81 5.41 -13.89
N ILE A 74 -11.23 4.66 -12.94
CA ILE A 74 -9.94 4.97 -12.34
C ILE A 74 -8.85 4.47 -13.29
N LYS A 75 -8.02 5.38 -13.80
CA LYS A 75 -6.90 5.06 -14.68
C LYS A 75 -5.58 5.21 -13.95
N THR A 76 -4.58 4.42 -14.31
CA THR A 76 -3.21 4.60 -13.86
C THR A 76 -2.60 5.88 -14.46
N PRO A 77 -1.77 6.63 -13.72
CA PRO A 77 -1.35 6.37 -12.34
C PRO A 77 -2.39 6.81 -11.29
N PHE A 78 -2.49 6.07 -10.19
CA PHE A 78 -3.25 6.47 -9.00
C PHE A 78 -2.63 5.91 -7.73
N ILE A 79 -2.94 6.52 -6.58
CA ILE A 79 -2.43 6.09 -5.26
C ILE A 79 -3.58 5.50 -4.44
N ILE A 80 -3.32 4.40 -3.73
CA ILE A 80 -4.20 3.91 -2.66
C ILE A 80 -3.49 4.11 -1.33
N PHE A 81 -4.22 4.68 -0.37
CA PHE A 81 -3.80 4.80 1.02
C PHE A 81 -4.76 4.04 1.95
N GLU A 82 -4.23 3.50 3.05
CA GLU A 82 -5.01 3.16 4.24
C GLU A 82 -5.16 4.39 5.13
N ASP A 83 -6.17 4.43 6.02
CA ASP A 83 -6.47 5.62 6.82
C ASP A 83 -5.58 5.79 8.06
N ASP A 84 -4.62 4.89 8.26
CA ASP A 84 -3.68 4.91 9.39
C ASP A 84 -2.25 5.33 9.01
N VAL A 85 -2.04 5.86 7.81
CA VAL A 85 -0.70 6.32 7.40
C VAL A 85 -0.25 7.58 8.14
N GLY A 86 1.05 7.64 8.43
CA GLY A 86 1.78 8.86 8.77
C GLY A 86 2.74 9.23 7.64
N VAL A 87 3.26 10.44 7.65
CA VAL A 87 4.25 10.94 6.68
C VAL A 87 5.61 11.09 7.35
N SER A 88 6.67 10.64 6.68
CA SER A 88 8.03 10.82 7.14
C SER A 88 8.58 12.20 6.75
N GLU A 89 9.64 12.63 7.41
CA GLU A 89 10.37 13.86 7.05
C GLU A 89 11.06 13.78 5.68
N ASP A 90 11.24 12.56 5.16
CA ASP A 90 11.83 12.30 3.85
C ASP A 90 10.81 12.43 2.69
N PHE A 91 9.55 12.78 2.96
CA PHE A 91 8.54 12.93 1.92
C PHE A 91 8.96 13.95 0.87
N GLN A 92 8.94 13.51 -0.38
CA GLN A 92 9.23 14.34 -1.55
C GLN A 92 8.05 14.26 -2.51
N PRO A 93 7.37 15.39 -2.80
CA PRO A 93 6.26 15.36 -3.74
C PRO A 93 6.70 15.12 -5.19
N MET A 94 7.87 15.65 -5.57
CA MET A 94 8.45 15.42 -6.91
C MET A 94 9.37 14.21 -6.86
N ILE A 95 9.02 13.17 -7.60
CA ILE A 95 9.82 11.94 -7.66
C ILE A 95 10.20 11.60 -9.10
N GLU A 96 11.36 10.95 -9.25
CA GLU A 96 11.85 10.45 -10.52
C GLU A 96 12.26 8.99 -10.36
N PHE A 97 11.72 8.11 -11.18
CA PHE A 97 11.90 6.66 -11.12
C PHE A 97 11.97 6.06 -12.53
N PRO A 98 12.47 4.81 -12.69
CA PRO A 98 12.55 4.12 -13.99
C PRO A 98 11.20 3.99 -14.68
N ASP A 99 11.17 4.17 -15.99
CA ASP A 99 9.93 4.17 -16.79
C ASP A 99 9.20 2.83 -16.80
N GLU A 100 9.94 1.74 -16.63
CA GLU A 100 9.43 0.37 -16.59
C GLU A 100 8.81 -0.03 -15.23
N THR A 101 8.69 0.90 -14.27
CA THR A 101 8.14 0.61 -12.95
C THR A 101 6.64 0.33 -13.01
N ASP A 102 6.22 -0.80 -12.48
CA ASP A 102 4.81 -1.20 -12.42
C ASP A 102 4.06 -0.59 -11.23
N ALA A 103 4.75 -0.49 -10.09
CA ALA A 103 4.20 0.14 -8.88
C ALA A 103 5.31 0.68 -7.97
N LEU A 104 4.99 1.75 -7.21
CA LEU A 104 5.82 2.25 -6.13
C LEU A 104 5.10 2.06 -4.79
N TYR A 105 5.73 1.33 -3.89
CA TYR A 105 5.34 1.26 -2.50
C TYR A 105 5.98 2.46 -1.79
N LEU A 106 5.17 3.50 -1.58
CA LEU A 106 5.61 4.74 -0.96
C LEU A 106 5.79 4.60 0.56
N GLY A 107 5.21 3.54 1.12
CA GLY A 107 5.39 3.07 2.48
C GLY A 107 5.51 1.56 2.50
N VAL A 108 6.37 1.03 3.37
CA VAL A 108 6.60 -0.41 3.50
C VAL A 108 6.63 -0.82 4.98
N SER A 109 6.20 -2.04 5.27
CA SER A 109 6.34 -2.66 6.58
C SER A 109 7.40 -3.76 6.52
N THR A 110 8.28 -3.81 7.51
CA THR A 110 9.31 -4.84 7.64
C THR A 110 8.90 -5.96 8.59
N GLY A 111 7.62 -6.02 8.96
CA GLY A 111 7.09 -7.04 9.89
C GLY A 111 7.18 -8.48 9.36
N ASN A 112 7.26 -8.67 8.04
CA ASN A 112 7.53 -9.96 7.45
C ASN A 112 9.04 -10.23 7.40
N ARG A 113 9.51 -11.31 8.03
CA ARG A 113 10.92 -11.70 8.07
C ARG A 113 11.46 -12.24 6.73
N HIS A 114 10.59 -12.49 5.77
CA HIS A 114 10.92 -13.09 4.46
C HIS A 114 10.90 -12.10 3.31
N TYR A 115 10.80 -10.80 3.58
CA TYR A 115 10.86 -9.83 2.50
C TYR A 115 12.27 -9.69 1.92
N ILE A 116 12.34 -9.38 0.64
CA ILE A 116 13.57 -9.18 -0.12
C ILE A 116 13.64 -7.72 -0.54
N THR A 117 14.84 -7.13 -0.44
CA THR A 117 15.15 -5.84 -1.02
C THR A 117 16.45 -5.94 -1.82
N ARG A 118 16.44 -5.37 -3.02
CA ARG A 118 17.64 -5.29 -3.87
C ARG A 118 17.78 -3.88 -4.40
N GLN A 119 19.00 -3.33 -4.36
CA GLN A 119 19.26 -2.04 -5.00
C GLN A 119 18.87 -2.11 -6.47
N TYR A 120 18.04 -1.18 -6.92
CA TYR A 120 17.58 -1.07 -8.31
C TYR A 120 18.17 0.17 -8.97
N THR A 121 18.09 1.32 -8.30
CA THR A 121 18.81 2.55 -8.64
C THR A 121 19.38 3.15 -7.37
N ASP A 122 20.09 4.26 -7.46
CA ASP A 122 20.65 4.94 -6.29
C ASP A 122 19.58 5.36 -5.27
N ASN A 123 18.33 5.57 -5.72
CA ASN A 123 17.23 6.07 -4.89
C ASN A 123 16.15 5.03 -4.59
N TYR A 124 16.16 3.87 -5.27
CA TYR A 124 15.08 2.88 -5.18
C TYR A 124 15.59 1.47 -4.98
N LEU A 125 14.87 0.74 -4.17
CA LEU A 125 15.01 -0.71 -3.98
C LEU A 125 13.89 -1.44 -4.73
N LYS A 126 14.21 -2.52 -5.41
CA LYS A 126 13.21 -3.52 -5.82
C LYS A 126 12.83 -4.34 -4.61
N ILE A 127 11.53 -4.54 -4.40
CA ILE A 127 10.99 -5.31 -3.27
C ILE A 127 10.36 -6.61 -3.71
N GLY A 128 10.32 -7.58 -2.79
CA GLY A 128 9.61 -8.85 -2.92
C GLY A 128 9.19 -9.36 -1.54
N GLY A 129 7.99 -9.94 -1.44
CA GLY A 129 7.48 -10.49 -0.20
C GLY A 129 7.06 -9.47 0.87
N VAL A 130 6.97 -8.18 0.54
CA VAL A 130 6.58 -7.13 1.48
C VAL A 130 5.07 -7.17 1.71
N LEU A 131 4.65 -7.28 2.98
CA LEU A 131 3.26 -7.28 3.42
C LEU A 131 2.87 -5.88 3.89
N ALA A 132 2.62 -4.95 2.98
CA ALA A 132 2.12 -3.64 3.35
C ALA A 132 1.41 -2.98 2.17
N LEU A 133 0.25 -2.42 2.42
CA LEU A 133 -0.57 -1.78 1.40
C LEU A 133 -0.96 -0.36 1.79
N HIS A 134 -0.36 0.19 2.86
CA HIS A 134 -0.78 1.47 3.44
C HIS A 134 -0.52 2.69 2.56
N ALA A 135 0.40 2.61 1.56
CA ALA A 135 0.63 3.67 0.58
C ALA A 135 1.25 3.09 -0.69
N VAL A 136 0.44 2.85 -1.73
CA VAL A 136 0.88 2.24 -3.00
C VAL A 136 0.46 3.09 -4.18
N LEU A 137 1.42 3.49 -5.02
CA LEU A 137 1.20 4.11 -6.31
C LEU A 137 1.19 3.02 -7.39
N TYR A 138 0.06 2.85 -8.05
CA TYR A 138 -0.12 1.95 -9.20
C TYR A 138 0.19 2.70 -10.49
N LEU A 139 1.13 2.20 -11.27
CA LEU A 139 1.62 2.81 -12.51
C LEU A 139 1.20 2.01 -13.74
N SER A 140 1.09 0.68 -13.62
CA SER A 140 0.77 -0.24 -14.69
C SER A 140 -0.64 -0.80 -14.54
N GLU A 141 -1.43 -0.77 -15.62
CA GLU A 141 -2.75 -1.41 -15.68
C GLU A 141 -2.63 -2.94 -15.56
N ASP A 142 -1.57 -3.52 -16.09
CA ASP A 142 -1.35 -4.97 -16.00
C ASP A 142 -1.11 -5.38 -14.55
N TYR A 143 -0.22 -4.70 -13.83
CA TYR A 143 0.00 -4.98 -12.41
C TYR A 143 -1.25 -4.75 -11.56
N ARG A 144 -2.00 -3.68 -11.80
CA ARG A 144 -3.29 -3.42 -11.18
C ARG A 144 -4.26 -4.60 -11.37
N ASN A 145 -4.39 -5.09 -12.62
CA ASN A 145 -5.26 -6.21 -12.97
C ASN A 145 -4.80 -7.53 -12.32
N ASP A 146 -3.50 -7.76 -12.27
CA ASP A 146 -2.92 -8.92 -11.60
C ASP A 146 -3.22 -8.90 -10.10
N VAL A 147 -3.04 -7.75 -9.43
CA VAL A 147 -3.38 -7.58 -8.02
C VAL A 147 -4.88 -7.83 -7.78
N LEU A 148 -5.75 -7.29 -8.63
CA LEU A 148 -7.20 -7.50 -8.53
C LEU A 148 -7.57 -8.98 -8.68
N ASN A 149 -7.10 -9.64 -9.73
CA ASN A 149 -7.52 -10.99 -10.08
C ASN A 149 -6.91 -12.03 -9.13
N PHE A 150 -5.62 -11.91 -8.86
CA PHE A 150 -4.95 -12.81 -7.93
C PHE A 150 -5.37 -12.55 -6.49
N GLY A 151 -5.57 -11.28 -6.12
CA GLY A 151 -6.11 -10.89 -4.83
C GLY A 151 -7.48 -11.53 -4.55
N ARG A 152 -8.41 -11.48 -5.50
CA ARG A 152 -9.70 -12.17 -5.39
C ARG A 152 -9.53 -13.67 -5.16
N THR A 153 -8.61 -14.30 -5.87
CA THR A 153 -8.33 -15.72 -5.69
C THR A 153 -7.80 -16.03 -4.29
N ILE A 154 -6.83 -15.27 -3.82
CA ILE A 154 -6.22 -15.43 -2.48
C ILE A 154 -7.27 -15.24 -1.39
N VAL A 155 -8.06 -14.17 -1.47
CA VAL A 155 -9.04 -13.83 -0.44
C VAL A 155 -10.23 -14.79 -0.43
N HIS A 156 -10.85 -15.04 -1.58
CA HIS A 156 -12.08 -15.81 -1.62
C HIS A 156 -11.88 -17.33 -1.63
N ARG A 157 -10.84 -17.81 -2.33
CA ARG A 157 -10.58 -19.23 -2.44
C ARG A 157 -9.67 -19.76 -1.34
N PHE A 158 -8.56 -19.05 -1.08
CA PHE A 158 -7.55 -19.51 -0.10
C PHE A 158 -7.75 -18.93 1.30
N LYS A 159 -8.70 -18.00 1.50
CA LYS A 159 -9.03 -17.39 2.79
C LYS A 159 -7.80 -16.75 3.45
N LYS A 160 -7.00 -16.00 2.68
CA LYS A 160 -5.81 -15.30 3.12
C LYS A 160 -5.93 -13.80 2.85
N PRO A 161 -5.23 -12.94 3.61
CA PRO A 161 -5.17 -11.51 3.35
C PRO A 161 -4.68 -11.18 1.94
N ILE A 162 -5.14 -10.06 1.39
CA ILE A 162 -4.74 -9.58 0.06
C ILE A 162 -3.24 -9.31 -0.05
N ASP A 163 -2.59 -8.95 1.06
CA ASP A 163 -1.14 -8.72 1.16
C ASP A 163 -0.33 -9.91 0.64
N ILE A 164 -0.82 -11.14 0.87
CA ILE A 164 -0.19 -12.36 0.37
C ILE A 164 -0.17 -12.38 -1.16
N ALA A 165 -1.23 -11.90 -1.80
CA ALA A 165 -1.30 -11.81 -3.25
C ALA A 165 -0.32 -10.77 -3.78
N THR A 166 -0.33 -9.58 -3.20
CA THR A 166 0.56 -8.49 -3.62
C THR A 166 2.02 -8.84 -3.40
N ALA A 167 2.37 -9.41 -2.24
CA ALA A 167 3.72 -9.89 -1.94
C ALA A 167 4.23 -10.91 -2.98
N SER A 168 3.37 -11.84 -3.40
CA SER A 168 3.72 -12.85 -4.41
C SER A 168 3.90 -12.27 -5.82
N LEU A 169 3.26 -11.15 -6.13
CA LEU A 169 3.36 -10.47 -7.42
C LEU A 169 4.56 -9.55 -7.52
N GLN A 170 5.08 -9.03 -6.38
CA GLN A 170 6.20 -8.11 -6.35
C GLN A 170 7.47 -8.66 -7.01
N GLU A 171 7.71 -9.97 -6.94
CA GLU A 171 8.87 -10.59 -7.58
C GLU A 171 8.74 -10.67 -9.10
N LYS A 172 7.50 -10.79 -9.61
CA LYS A 172 7.18 -10.95 -11.03
C LYS A 172 7.08 -9.64 -11.80
N ALA A 173 6.89 -8.55 -11.08
CA ALA A 173 6.74 -7.19 -11.61
C ALA A 173 7.92 -6.31 -11.18
N ILE A 174 8.03 -5.12 -11.75
CA ILE A 174 9.01 -4.11 -11.30
C ILE A 174 8.34 -3.25 -10.23
N VAL A 175 8.32 -3.78 -9.01
CA VAL A 175 7.77 -3.10 -7.84
C VAL A 175 8.91 -2.52 -7.01
N LEU A 176 8.91 -1.21 -6.87
CA LEU A 176 9.99 -0.48 -6.20
C LEU A 176 9.48 0.23 -4.94
N THR A 177 10.42 0.59 -4.08
CA THR A 177 10.19 1.50 -2.95
C THR A 177 11.34 2.49 -2.86
N PRO A 178 11.13 3.74 -2.43
CA PRO A 178 12.22 4.64 -2.09
C PRO A 178 13.14 4.03 -1.02
N ASN A 179 14.45 4.29 -1.09
CA ASN A 179 15.39 3.86 -0.06
C ASN A 179 14.96 4.34 1.35
N LYS A 180 14.32 5.50 1.39
CA LYS A 180 13.65 6.05 2.56
C LYS A 180 12.16 6.19 2.25
N PRO A 181 11.30 5.35 2.83
CA PRO A 181 9.87 5.41 2.62
C PRO A 181 9.28 6.77 3.00
N PHE A 182 8.32 7.25 2.20
CA PHE A 182 7.66 8.54 2.43
C PHE A 182 6.52 8.47 3.44
N PHE A 183 5.91 7.29 3.52
CA PHE A 183 4.78 7.03 4.41
C PHE A 183 5.07 5.83 5.30
N TYR A 184 4.44 5.83 6.44
CA TYR A 184 4.50 4.73 7.40
C TYR A 184 3.12 4.51 8.01
N GLN A 185 2.91 3.34 8.62
CA GLN A 185 1.71 3.09 9.40
C GLN A 185 1.87 3.71 10.79
N SER A 186 1.01 4.64 11.14
CA SER A 186 1.08 5.37 12.40
C SER A 186 0.56 4.53 13.55
N ASP A 187 1.36 4.29 14.59
CA ASP A 187 0.94 3.59 15.81
C ASP A 187 -0.28 4.24 16.46
N GLU A 188 -0.37 5.57 16.40
CA GLU A 188 -1.52 6.33 16.94
C GLU A 188 -2.81 6.02 16.21
N ALA A 189 -2.74 5.82 14.90
CA ALA A 189 -3.91 5.57 14.05
C ALA A 189 -4.22 4.08 13.91
N ALA A 190 -3.19 3.22 13.86
CA ALA A 190 -3.32 1.77 13.72
C ALA A 190 -3.78 1.05 15.00
N GLY A 191 -3.74 1.73 16.15
CA GLY A 191 -4.09 1.13 17.43
C GLY A 191 -3.07 0.10 17.90
N LEU A 192 -3.53 -1.05 18.42
CA LEU A 192 -2.67 -2.07 19.02
C LEU A 192 -1.86 -2.94 18.04
N ASN A 193 -1.80 -2.59 16.77
CA ASN A 193 -1.01 -3.34 15.78
C ASN A 193 0.50 -3.09 15.91
N LYS A 194 1.07 -3.54 17.03
CA LYS A 194 2.51 -3.50 17.34
C LYS A 194 3.40 -4.32 16.37
N TRP A 195 2.81 -4.99 15.38
CA TRP A 195 3.51 -5.91 14.49
C TRP A 195 3.98 -5.29 13.17
N GLN A 196 3.52 -4.11 12.86
CA GLN A 196 3.91 -3.42 11.65
C GLN A 196 5.04 -2.47 11.99
N TYR A 197 6.25 -2.97 11.92
CA TYR A 197 7.44 -2.14 12.07
C TYR A 197 7.51 -1.19 10.89
N LEU A 198 7.12 -0.01 11.19
CA LEU A 198 7.29 1.15 10.36
C LEU A 198 8.76 1.45 10.25
N THR A 199 9.23 1.64 9.08
CA THR A 199 10.57 2.15 8.96
C THR A 199 10.52 3.57 8.46
N ASP A 200 10.61 4.49 9.38
CA ASP A 200 11.18 5.82 9.19
C ASP A 200 12.69 5.74 8.89
N LYS A 201 13.27 4.53 8.90
CA LYS A 201 14.69 4.24 8.68
C LYS A 201 14.93 3.77 7.26
N PRO A 202 16.12 4.06 6.67
CA PRO A 202 16.51 3.49 5.39
C PRO A 202 16.40 1.97 5.42
N LEU A 203 15.81 1.40 4.36
CA LEU A 203 15.72 -0.04 4.20
C LEU A 203 17.11 -0.61 3.95
N GLU A 204 17.48 -1.62 4.73
CA GLU A 204 18.72 -2.36 4.48
C GLU A 204 18.59 -3.17 3.18
N ASN A 205 19.66 -3.17 2.38
CA ASN A 205 19.75 -4.06 1.22
C ASN A 205 19.94 -5.50 1.73
N ARG A 206 18.86 -6.29 1.72
CA ARG A 206 18.88 -7.68 2.13
C ARG A 206 18.92 -8.58 0.91
N ASN A 207 20.12 -8.82 0.40
CA ASN A 207 20.35 -9.89 -0.56
C ASN A 207 20.23 -11.24 0.18
N VAL A 208 19.07 -11.83 0.14
CA VAL A 208 18.93 -13.24 0.51
C VAL A 208 19.32 -14.03 -0.74
N ASN A 209 20.49 -14.65 -0.73
CA ASN A 209 20.83 -15.65 -1.73
C ASN A 209 19.90 -16.84 -1.51
N PHE A 210 19.03 -17.13 -2.48
CA PHE A 210 18.32 -18.41 -2.60
C PHE A 210 19.22 -19.44 -3.23
#